data_ffa809b813d69ef722b097d008c68c23
#
_entry.id   ffa809b813d69ef722b097d008c68c23
#
_cell.length_a   1.000
_cell.length_b   1.000
_cell.length_c   1.000
_cell.angle_alpha   90.00
_cell.angle_beta   90.00
_cell.angle_gamma   90.00
#
_symmetry.space_group_name_H-M   'P 1'
#
loop_
_entity.id
_entity.type
_entity.pdbx_description
1 polymer ?
#
loop_
_entity_poly.entity_id
_entity_poly.type
_entity_poly.pdbx_seq_one_letter_code
_entity_poly.pdbx_strand_id
1 'polypeptide(L)'
;RLKGSDPVTGVEMASTGEVACLGDDFNEAFLKSIIAIGQKVPTKGVLLSTGTLKNKAELIDELKFFRGMGLKFYGTKGTAEFYKDNGIEVEVLYRPFDNAEPSILTYMSEDKIDLVINIPKTAEKVELDSDYIIRRKAVDLNIPLFTNIQVAKRFVKSLKHYSPSTLSIKSWDEYN
;
A
#
# COMPACT_ATOMS: atom_id res chain seq x y z
N ARG A 1 11.65 12.59 -10.89
CA ARG A 1 11.91 12.10 -9.53
C ARG A 1 13.41 12.04 -9.29
N LEU A 2 13.87 12.46 -8.11
CA LEU A 2 15.30 12.44 -7.78
C LEU A 2 15.77 11.01 -7.58
N LYS A 3 16.81 10.60 -8.31
CA LYS A 3 17.42 9.28 -8.15
C LYS A 3 18.00 9.15 -6.75
N GLY A 4 17.66 8.08 -6.05
CA GLY A 4 18.15 7.82 -4.70
C GLY A 4 17.37 8.50 -3.56
N SER A 5 16.32 9.29 -3.84
CA SER A 5 15.47 9.82 -2.76
C SER A 5 14.60 8.73 -2.13
N ASP A 6 14.42 8.79 -0.81
CA ASP A 6 13.49 7.91 -0.11
C ASP A 6 12.05 8.33 -0.43
N PRO A 7 11.18 7.43 -0.92
CA PRO A 7 9.78 7.72 -1.19
C PRO A 7 8.90 7.81 0.08
N VAL A 8 9.49 7.82 1.27
CA VAL A 8 8.75 8.19 2.49
C VAL A 8 8.29 9.64 2.34
N THR A 9 7.02 9.84 2.50
CA THR A 9 6.40 11.14 2.38
C THR A 9 6.86 12.07 3.51
N GLY A 10 7.77 12.97 3.20
CA GLY A 10 7.93 14.23 3.91
C GLY A 10 6.95 15.28 3.37
N VAL A 11 6.99 16.47 3.92
CA VAL A 11 6.19 17.62 3.47
C VAL A 11 6.86 18.29 2.26
N GLU A 12 7.41 17.54 1.32
CA GLU A 12 8.02 18.13 0.13
C GLU A 12 7.10 17.94 -1.08
N MET A 13 6.75 19.05 -1.69
CA MET A 13 6.17 19.04 -3.04
C MET A 13 7.28 18.64 -4.03
N ALA A 14 7.29 17.35 -4.39
CA ALA A 14 8.22 16.81 -5.36
C ALA A 14 7.69 16.92 -6.80
N SER A 15 6.57 17.59 -7.02
CA SER A 15 5.92 17.67 -8.32
C SER A 15 5.39 19.07 -8.63
N THR A 16 5.28 19.36 -9.92
CA THR A 16 4.66 20.57 -10.48
C THR A 16 3.21 20.33 -10.89
N GLY A 17 2.62 19.18 -10.53
CA GLY A 17 1.26 18.81 -10.90
C GLY A 17 0.47 18.28 -9.71
N GLU A 18 -0.72 18.80 -9.50
CA GLU A 18 -1.66 18.42 -8.49
C GLU A 18 -2.96 17.95 -9.14
N VAL A 19 -3.63 17.00 -8.49
CA VAL A 19 -4.93 16.50 -8.92
C VAL A 19 -5.95 16.84 -7.85
N ALA A 20 -6.99 17.58 -8.23
CA ALA A 20 -8.18 17.80 -7.42
C ALA A 20 -9.31 16.91 -7.98
N CYS A 21 -9.92 16.10 -7.12
CA CYS A 21 -11.03 15.25 -7.50
C CYS A 21 -12.27 15.54 -6.67
N LEU A 22 -13.42 15.52 -7.31
CA LEU A 22 -14.73 15.63 -6.69
C LEU A 22 -15.40 14.26 -6.66
N GLY A 23 -16.25 14.05 -5.66
CA GLY A 23 -17.08 12.86 -5.52
C GLY A 23 -18.35 13.20 -4.74
N ASP A 24 -19.33 12.32 -4.80
CA ASP A 24 -20.57 12.46 -4.02
C ASP A 24 -20.31 12.29 -2.51
N ASP A 25 -19.25 11.58 -2.16
CA ASP A 25 -18.69 11.52 -0.82
C ASP A 25 -17.16 11.53 -0.82
N PHE A 26 -16.60 11.56 0.38
CA PHE A 26 -15.14 11.54 0.56
C PHE A 26 -14.49 10.27 0.01
N ASN A 27 -15.15 9.10 0.07
CA ASN A 27 -14.55 7.84 -0.39
C ASN A 27 -14.44 7.83 -1.93
N GLU A 28 -15.45 8.35 -2.61
CA GLU A 28 -15.43 8.49 -4.07
C GLU A 28 -14.33 9.46 -4.51
N ALA A 29 -14.31 10.67 -3.93
CA ALA A 29 -13.30 11.68 -4.25
C ALA A 29 -11.88 11.17 -3.99
N PHE A 30 -11.67 10.47 -2.87
CA PHE A 30 -10.39 9.89 -2.52
C PHE A 30 -9.97 8.80 -3.52
N LEU A 31 -10.86 7.87 -3.88
CA LEU A 31 -10.55 6.81 -4.84
C LEU A 31 -10.26 7.38 -6.23
N LYS A 32 -11.03 8.38 -6.68
CA LYS A 32 -10.75 9.13 -7.92
C LYS A 32 -9.36 9.76 -7.91
N SER A 33 -8.93 10.38 -6.80
CA SER A 33 -7.62 11.01 -6.69
C SER A 33 -6.48 9.98 -6.76
N ILE A 34 -6.63 8.84 -6.12
CA ILE A 34 -5.66 7.73 -6.17
C ILE A 34 -5.51 7.20 -7.61
N ILE A 35 -6.62 7.00 -8.32
CA ILE A 35 -6.60 6.53 -9.71
C ILE A 35 -6.02 7.59 -10.65
N ALA A 36 -6.38 8.87 -10.45
CA ALA A 36 -5.93 9.96 -11.30
C ALA A 36 -4.40 10.18 -11.27
N ILE A 37 -3.74 9.87 -10.15
CA ILE A 37 -2.27 9.86 -10.07
C ILE A 37 -1.63 8.57 -10.60
N GLY A 38 -2.39 7.70 -11.25
CA GLY A 38 -1.91 6.47 -11.88
C GLY A 38 -1.76 5.27 -10.95
N GLN A 39 -2.26 5.35 -9.72
CA GLN A 39 -2.27 4.21 -8.81
C GLN A 39 -3.36 3.21 -9.22
N LYS A 40 -3.03 1.92 -9.12
CA LYS A 40 -3.94 0.83 -9.48
C LYS A 40 -4.58 0.20 -8.26
N VAL A 41 -5.80 -0.33 -8.42
CA VAL A 41 -6.41 -1.19 -7.41
C VAL A 41 -5.72 -2.56 -7.47
N PRO A 42 -5.31 -3.13 -6.33
CA PRO A 42 -4.61 -4.40 -6.32
C PRO A 42 -5.54 -5.55 -6.75
N THR A 43 -4.97 -6.51 -7.45
CA THR A 43 -5.67 -7.71 -7.97
C THR A 43 -4.93 -9.01 -7.67
N LYS A 44 -3.69 -8.95 -7.18
CA LYS A 44 -2.81 -10.11 -6.99
C LYS A 44 -2.40 -10.28 -5.53
N GLY A 45 -1.58 -9.37 -5.02
CA GLY A 45 -1.02 -9.55 -3.71
C GLY A 45 -0.52 -8.27 -3.04
N VAL A 46 -0.62 -8.27 -1.73
CA VAL A 46 -0.28 -7.14 -0.86
C VAL A 46 0.92 -7.48 -0.01
N LEU A 47 1.98 -6.68 -0.12
CA LEU A 47 3.11 -6.75 0.81
C LEU A 47 2.81 -5.93 2.07
N LEU A 48 2.97 -6.55 3.22
CA LEU A 48 2.74 -5.97 4.54
C LEU A 48 4.06 -5.83 5.31
N SER A 49 4.48 -4.60 5.53
CA SER A 49 5.54 -4.22 6.47
C SER A 49 4.99 -3.12 7.37
N THR A 50 4.17 -3.51 8.34
CA THR A 50 3.25 -2.60 9.05
C THR A 50 3.76 -2.13 10.41
N GLY A 51 5.05 -2.27 10.67
CA GLY A 51 5.71 -1.68 11.83
C GLY A 51 5.22 -2.22 13.17
N THR A 52 4.63 -1.37 14.00
CA THR A 52 4.24 -1.68 15.39
C THR A 52 3.04 -2.63 15.47
N LEU A 53 2.88 -3.31 16.63
CA LEU A 53 1.68 -4.14 16.90
C LEU A 53 0.38 -3.34 16.78
N LYS A 54 0.39 -2.07 17.19
CA LYS A 54 -0.75 -1.17 17.04
C LYS A 54 -1.14 -1.01 15.57
N ASN A 55 -0.19 -0.69 14.69
CA ASN A 55 -0.46 -0.54 13.26
C ASN A 55 -0.95 -1.83 12.61
N LYS A 56 -0.39 -2.98 13.02
CA LYS A 56 -0.86 -4.29 12.56
C LYS A 56 -2.31 -4.55 12.95
N ALA A 57 -2.66 -4.29 14.21
CA ALA A 57 -4.02 -4.46 14.71
C ALA A 57 -5.02 -3.55 13.97
N GLU A 58 -4.64 -2.32 13.66
CA GLU A 58 -5.48 -1.37 12.94
C GLU A 58 -5.83 -1.79 11.50
N LEU A 59 -5.07 -2.71 10.88
CA LEU A 59 -5.32 -3.18 9.50
C LEU A 59 -6.10 -4.49 9.42
N ILE A 60 -6.44 -5.13 10.54
CA ILE A 60 -7.07 -6.47 10.53
C ILE A 60 -8.35 -6.49 9.70
N ASP A 61 -9.24 -5.51 9.88
CA ASP A 61 -10.53 -5.47 9.18
C ASP A 61 -10.37 -5.09 7.69
N GLU A 62 -9.38 -4.30 7.36
CA GLU A 62 -9.00 -3.98 5.99
C GLU A 62 -8.47 -5.21 5.26
N LEU A 63 -7.62 -6.01 5.91
CA LEU A 63 -7.08 -7.23 5.31
C LEU A 63 -8.15 -8.32 5.16
N LYS A 64 -9.12 -8.42 6.06
CA LYS A 64 -10.28 -9.31 5.87
C LYS A 64 -11.07 -8.95 4.62
N PHE A 65 -11.25 -7.66 4.35
CA PHE A 65 -11.89 -7.20 3.12
C PHE A 65 -11.05 -7.55 1.87
N PHE A 66 -9.76 -7.28 1.88
CA PHE A 66 -8.86 -7.64 0.78
C PHE A 66 -8.82 -9.16 0.53
N ARG A 67 -8.86 -9.97 1.59
CA ARG A 67 -9.01 -11.42 1.45
C ARG A 67 -10.30 -11.80 0.72
N GLY A 68 -11.40 -11.12 1.02
CA GLY A 68 -12.67 -11.27 0.30
C GLY A 68 -12.59 -10.94 -1.18
N MET A 69 -11.65 -10.09 -1.59
CA MET A 69 -11.33 -9.80 -2.99
C MET A 69 -10.41 -10.85 -3.64
N GLY A 70 -9.95 -11.87 -2.90
CA GLY A 70 -9.05 -12.91 -3.39
C GLY A 70 -7.57 -12.54 -3.39
N LEU A 71 -7.17 -11.43 -2.72
CA LEU A 71 -5.78 -11.01 -2.65
C LEU A 71 -4.97 -11.92 -1.72
N LYS A 72 -3.73 -12.20 -2.11
CA LYS A 72 -2.74 -12.87 -1.28
C LYS A 72 -1.99 -11.85 -0.43
N PHE A 73 -1.50 -12.28 0.73
CA PHE A 73 -0.71 -11.42 1.61
C PHE A 73 0.69 -11.98 1.78
N TYR A 74 1.65 -11.07 1.76
CA TYR A 74 3.06 -11.33 1.91
C TYR A 74 3.64 -10.45 3.01
N GLY A 75 4.61 -10.95 3.75
CA GLY A 75 5.24 -10.15 4.80
C GLY A 75 6.43 -10.82 5.44
N THR A 76 7.13 -10.10 6.30
CA THR A 76 8.21 -10.67 7.10
C THR A 76 7.65 -11.60 8.19
N LYS A 77 8.50 -12.49 8.73
CA LYS A 77 8.13 -13.49 9.75
C LYS A 77 7.27 -12.91 10.87
N GLY A 78 7.70 -11.84 11.53
CA GLY A 78 6.94 -11.25 12.64
C GLY A 78 5.64 -10.56 12.23
N THR A 79 5.46 -10.23 10.95
CA THR A 79 4.18 -9.76 10.40
C THR A 79 3.25 -10.94 10.14
N ALA A 80 3.78 -12.01 9.54
CA ALA A 80 3.01 -13.22 9.25
C ALA A 80 2.52 -13.91 10.53
N GLU A 81 3.35 -14.04 11.54
CA GLU A 81 2.97 -14.61 12.86
C GLU A 81 1.80 -13.82 13.47
N PHE A 82 1.91 -12.48 13.53
CA PHE A 82 0.85 -11.65 14.10
C PHE A 82 -0.49 -11.83 13.37
N TYR A 83 -0.50 -11.79 12.04
CA TYR A 83 -1.74 -11.90 11.28
C TYR A 83 -2.30 -13.33 11.28
N LYS A 84 -1.45 -14.36 11.33
CA LYS A 84 -1.88 -15.75 11.51
C LYS A 84 -2.65 -15.93 12.82
N ASP A 85 -2.17 -15.35 13.92
CA ASP A 85 -2.85 -15.39 15.23
C ASP A 85 -4.21 -14.67 15.20
N ASN A 86 -4.41 -13.79 14.22
CA ASN A 86 -5.67 -13.09 13.95
C ASN A 86 -6.49 -13.70 12.78
N GLY A 87 -6.17 -14.93 12.38
CA GLY A 87 -6.91 -15.67 11.34
C GLY A 87 -6.69 -15.18 9.92
N ILE A 88 -5.59 -14.47 9.65
CA ILE A 88 -5.21 -14.00 8.32
C ILE A 88 -3.90 -14.66 7.91
N GLU A 89 -3.95 -15.47 6.84
CA GLU A 89 -2.77 -16.12 6.30
C GLU A 89 -1.90 -15.11 5.55
N VAL A 90 -0.60 -15.09 5.90
CA VAL A 90 0.41 -14.24 5.26
C VAL A 90 1.62 -15.12 4.96
N GLU A 91 2.00 -15.19 3.70
CA GLU A 91 3.20 -15.90 3.25
C GLU A 91 4.45 -15.14 3.68
N VAL A 92 5.41 -15.87 4.27
CA VAL A 92 6.66 -15.28 4.77
C VAL A 92 7.63 -15.06 3.63
N LEU A 93 8.11 -13.82 3.49
CA LEU A 93 9.17 -13.46 2.57
C LEU A 93 10.38 -12.91 3.33
N TYR A 94 11.57 -13.19 2.80
CA TYR A 94 12.83 -12.68 3.32
C TYR A 94 13.04 -11.21 2.94
N ARG A 95 13.68 -10.47 3.84
CA ARG A 95 14.02 -9.06 3.64
C ARG A 95 15.18 -8.91 2.63
N PRO A 96 15.39 -7.71 2.06
CA PRO A 96 16.44 -7.45 1.07
C PRO A 96 17.86 -7.90 1.48
N PHE A 97 18.20 -7.84 2.78
CA PHE A 97 19.54 -8.20 3.28
C PHE A 97 19.66 -9.61 3.85
N ASP A 98 18.57 -10.39 3.86
CA ASP A 98 18.63 -11.77 4.40
C ASP A 98 19.33 -12.74 3.45
N ASN A 99 19.59 -12.34 2.20
CA ASN A 99 20.20 -13.17 1.15
C ASN A 99 19.58 -14.56 1.01
N ALA A 100 18.26 -14.62 1.12
CA ALA A 100 17.49 -15.87 1.11
C ALA A 100 16.22 -15.71 0.23
N GLU A 101 15.71 -16.84 -0.24
CA GLU A 101 14.48 -16.93 -1.03
C GLU A 101 13.40 -17.74 -0.28
N PRO A 102 12.12 -17.44 -0.52
CA PRO A 102 11.57 -16.39 -1.38
C PRO A 102 11.75 -15.00 -0.78
N SER A 103 12.23 -14.04 -1.58
CA SER A 103 12.49 -12.67 -1.12
C SER A 103 11.40 -11.69 -1.56
N ILE A 104 11.25 -10.60 -0.79
CA ILE A 104 10.35 -9.50 -1.11
C ILE A 104 10.69 -8.93 -2.50
N LEU A 105 11.97 -8.71 -2.79
CA LEU A 105 12.40 -8.08 -4.05
C LEU A 105 12.12 -8.97 -5.26
N THR A 106 12.29 -10.29 -5.13
CA THR A 106 11.96 -11.26 -6.18
C THR A 106 10.46 -11.25 -6.47
N TYR A 107 9.61 -11.32 -5.45
CA TYR A 107 8.15 -11.32 -5.62
C TYR A 107 7.62 -10.01 -6.21
N MET A 108 8.21 -8.87 -5.87
CA MET A 108 7.91 -7.59 -6.52
C MET A 108 8.30 -7.58 -7.99
N SER A 109 9.49 -8.12 -8.33
CA SER A 109 9.98 -8.17 -9.72
C SER A 109 9.20 -9.16 -10.59
N GLU A 110 8.67 -10.23 -10.00
CA GLU A 110 7.82 -11.23 -10.66
C GLU A 110 6.34 -10.82 -10.76
N ASP A 111 6.01 -9.58 -10.41
CA ASP A 111 4.64 -9.05 -10.47
C ASP A 111 3.63 -9.85 -9.62
N LYS A 112 4.10 -10.48 -8.54
CA LYS A 112 3.25 -11.18 -7.56
C LYS A 112 2.66 -10.22 -6.52
N ILE A 113 3.31 -9.06 -6.32
CA ILE A 113 2.91 -8.00 -5.40
C ILE A 113 2.55 -6.77 -6.22
N ASP A 114 1.30 -6.33 -6.11
CA ASP A 114 0.76 -5.17 -6.80
C ASP A 114 0.21 -4.09 -5.85
N LEU A 115 0.48 -4.24 -4.54
CA LEU A 115 0.31 -3.21 -3.52
C LEU A 115 1.35 -3.39 -2.41
N VAL A 116 1.94 -2.29 -1.96
CA VAL A 116 2.86 -2.27 -0.81
C VAL A 116 2.31 -1.37 0.28
N ILE A 117 2.14 -1.92 1.49
CA ILE A 117 1.87 -1.16 2.72
C ILE A 117 3.12 -1.29 3.59
N ASN A 118 3.96 -0.24 3.57
CA ASN A 118 5.20 -0.18 4.33
C ASN A 118 5.14 0.98 5.32
N ILE A 119 4.81 0.67 6.57
CA ILE A 119 4.72 1.64 7.67
C ILE A 119 5.98 1.49 8.53
N PRO A 120 6.86 2.50 8.58
CA PRO A 120 8.09 2.43 9.37
C PRO A 120 7.81 2.16 10.86
N LYS A 121 8.64 1.34 11.50
CA LYS A 121 8.47 0.93 12.90
C LYS A 121 9.33 1.77 13.85
N THR A 122 10.59 1.95 13.52
CA THR A 122 11.59 2.57 14.40
C THR A 122 12.63 3.34 13.59
N ALA A 123 13.52 4.04 14.31
CA ALA A 123 14.68 4.72 13.75
C ALA A 123 15.94 3.81 13.67
N GLU A 124 15.82 2.50 13.82
CA GLU A 124 16.97 1.59 13.69
C GLU A 124 17.46 1.53 12.24
N LYS A 125 18.73 1.85 12.02
CA LYS A 125 19.33 2.04 10.69
C LYS A 125 19.14 0.86 9.74
N VAL A 126 19.35 -0.38 10.20
CA VAL A 126 19.23 -1.58 9.35
C VAL A 126 17.78 -1.82 8.89
N GLU A 127 16.81 -1.55 9.78
CA GLU A 127 15.38 -1.67 9.44
C GLU A 127 14.96 -0.57 8.47
N LEU A 128 15.46 0.66 8.67
CA LEU A 128 15.26 1.78 7.75
C LEU A 128 15.85 1.51 6.37
N ASP A 129 17.03 0.91 6.28
CA ASP A 129 17.69 0.59 5.02
C ASP A 129 16.93 -0.50 4.26
N SER A 130 16.46 -1.56 4.92
CA SER A 130 15.60 -2.58 4.30
C SER A 130 14.26 -2.01 3.80
N ASP A 131 13.61 -1.22 4.64
CA ASP A 131 12.33 -0.58 4.29
C ASP A 131 12.52 0.44 3.16
N TYR A 132 13.64 1.18 3.15
CA TYR A 132 14.00 2.08 2.05
C TYR A 132 14.09 1.34 0.71
N ILE A 133 14.81 0.20 0.68
CA ILE A 133 14.97 -0.60 -0.55
C ILE A 133 13.61 -1.08 -1.06
N ILE A 134 12.74 -1.55 -0.17
CA ILE A 134 11.37 -1.99 -0.53
C ILE A 134 10.57 -0.82 -1.12
N ARG A 135 10.56 0.33 -0.44
CA ARG A 135 9.86 1.52 -0.92
C ARG A 135 10.41 2.01 -2.26
N ARG A 136 11.74 2.02 -2.41
CA ARG A 136 12.38 2.42 -3.64
C ARG A 136 12.01 1.48 -4.80
N LYS A 137 12.05 0.16 -4.55
CA LYS A 137 11.64 -0.85 -5.53
C LYS A 137 10.18 -0.71 -5.93
N ALA A 138 9.28 -0.42 -4.98
CA ALA A 138 7.87 -0.19 -5.29
C ALA A 138 7.69 0.99 -6.25
N VAL A 139 8.38 2.11 -5.99
CA VAL A 139 8.35 3.29 -6.87
C VAL A 139 8.92 2.99 -8.25
N ASP A 140 10.05 2.28 -8.34
CA ASP A 140 10.71 1.95 -9.60
C ASP A 140 9.87 1.01 -10.47
N LEU A 141 9.10 0.12 -9.84
CA LEU A 141 8.16 -0.79 -10.53
C LEU A 141 6.75 -0.20 -10.69
N ASN A 142 6.53 1.04 -10.26
CA ASN A 142 5.21 1.69 -10.26
C ASN A 142 4.12 0.88 -9.52
N ILE A 143 4.52 0.22 -8.42
CA ILE A 143 3.60 -0.47 -7.52
C ILE A 143 3.05 0.57 -6.52
N PRO A 144 1.72 0.64 -6.32
CA PRO A 144 1.10 1.46 -5.28
C PRO A 144 1.76 1.26 -3.91
N LEU A 145 2.14 2.36 -3.27
CA LEU A 145 2.86 2.36 -2.01
C LEU A 145 2.15 3.25 -0.98
N PHE A 146 1.77 2.67 0.14
CA PHE A 146 1.26 3.40 1.30
C PHE A 146 2.24 3.33 2.46
N THR A 147 2.72 4.49 2.91
CA THR A 147 3.64 4.66 4.03
C THR A 147 2.97 5.22 5.29
N ASN A 148 1.68 5.49 5.21
CA ASN A 148 0.86 5.99 6.30
C ASN A 148 -0.35 5.08 6.51
N ILE A 149 -0.56 4.66 7.77
CA ILE A 149 -1.62 3.71 8.14
C ILE A 149 -3.02 4.28 7.87
N GLN A 150 -3.25 5.57 8.11
CA GLN A 150 -4.56 6.19 7.92
C GLN A 150 -4.90 6.29 6.43
N VAL A 151 -3.91 6.59 5.59
CA VAL A 151 -4.09 6.62 4.13
C VAL A 151 -4.37 5.22 3.60
N ALA A 152 -3.65 4.19 4.06
CA ALA A 152 -3.91 2.80 3.68
C ALA A 152 -5.32 2.36 4.07
N LYS A 153 -5.75 2.63 5.31
CA LYS A 153 -7.13 2.35 5.78
C LYS A 153 -8.16 3.09 4.95
N ARG A 154 -7.91 4.35 4.62
CA ARG A 154 -8.83 5.15 3.80
C ARG A 154 -8.98 4.55 2.40
N PHE A 155 -7.88 4.12 1.80
CA PHE A 155 -7.91 3.46 0.50
C PHE A 155 -8.80 2.21 0.52
N VAL A 156 -8.61 1.32 1.49
CA VAL A 156 -9.44 0.12 1.62
C VAL A 156 -10.90 0.48 1.89
N LYS A 157 -11.15 1.47 2.75
CA LYS A 157 -12.50 1.92 3.05
C LYS A 157 -13.19 2.45 1.79
N SER A 158 -12.49 3.19 0.95
CA SER A 158 -13.04 3.67 -0.33
C SER A 158 -13.39 2.50 -1.27
N LEU A 159 -12.55 1.47 -1.32
CA LEU A 159 -12.83 0.27 -2.11
C LEU A 159 -13.99 -0.59 -1.59
N LYS A 160 -14.37 -0.45 -0.31
CA LYS A 160 -15.58 -1.09 0.24
C LYS A 160 -16.87 -0.46 -0.30
N HIS A 161 -16.82 0.80 -0.69
CA HIS A 161 -17.99 1.54 -1.17
C HIS A 161 -18.01 1.68 -2.70
N TYR A 162 -16.85 1.78 -3.31
CA TYR A 162 -16.69 2.04 -4.75
C TYR A 162 -15.68 1.11 -5.39
N SER A 163 -15.94 0.73 -6.62
CA SER A 163 -14.96 0.11 -7.52
C SER A 163 -14.61 1.07 -8.65
N PRO A 164 -13.48 0.90 -9.35
CA PRO A 164 -13.16 1.73 -10.51
C PRO A 164 -14.27 1.78 -11.57
N SER A 165 -15.02 0.67 -11.71
CA SER A 165 -16.14 0.55 -12.67
C SER A 165 -17.42 1.24 -12.23
N THR A 166 -17.56 1.57 -10.96
CA THR A 166 -18.74 2.26 -10.41
C THR A 166 -18.53 3.76 -10.21
N LEU A 167 -17.31 4.26 -10.43
CA LEU A 167 -17.03 5.69 -10.36
C LEU A 167 -17.72 6.43 -11.50
N SER A 168 -18.46 7.47 -11.17
CA SER A 168 -19.13 8.33 -12.14
C SER A 168 -18.21 9.47 -12.61
N ILE A 169 -18.30 9.81 -13.90
CA ILE A 169 -17.76 11.06 -14.44
C ILE A 169 -18.93 12.04 -14.48
N LYS A 170 -18.78 13.15 -13.78
CA LYS A 170 -19.79 14.21 -13.71
C LYS A 170 -19.16 15.54 -14.13
N SER A 171 -19.95 16.39 -14.73
CA SER A 171 -19.59 17.80 -14.91
C SER A 171 -19.62 18.53 -13.56
N TRP A 172 -18.97 19.69 -13.49
CA TRP A 172 -18.96 20.51 -12.27
C TRP A 172 -20.39 20.82 -11.76
N ASP A 173 -21.30 21.11 -12.67
CA ASP A 173 -22.68 21.53 -12.35
C ASP A 173 -23.55 20.38 -11.79
N GLU A 174 -23.09 19.14 -11.91
CA GLU A 174 -23.77 17.95 -11.36
C GLU A 174 -23.38 17.63 -9.91
N TYR A 175 -22.41 18.36 -9.34
CA TYR A 175 -22.06 18.31 -7.92
C TYR A 175 -22.75 19.45 -7.18
N ASN A 176 -24.02 19.30 -6.84
CA ASN A 176 -24.83 20.26 -6.08
C ASN A 176 -25.03 19.79 -4.64
#